data_ce15026bbe1b95a42880fad3960b205a
#
_entry.id   ce15026bbe1b95a42880fad3960b205a
#
_cell.length_a   1.000
_cell.length_b   1.000
_cell.length_c   1.000
_cell.angle_alpha   90.00
_cell.angle_beta   90.00
_cell.angle_gamma   90.00
#
_symmetry.space_group_name_H-M   'P 1'
#
loop_
_entity.id
_entity.type
_entity.pdbx_description
1 polymer ?
#
loop_
_entity_poly.entity_id
_entity_poly.type
_entity_poly.pdbx_seq_one_letter_code
_entity_poly.pdbx_strand_id
1 'polypeptide(L)'
;MNENTENLCRGESESRRHYSVVALAESIGRKVFLFFNTVKGLIAFTLISLGVLIYKFNKGSCIIHPLIRQQARRCGTELLPIVIFISLAIGFLLIGQTIAILSRFGVKDLIGVLMVSVVIRELGALAAAFIILGKVGTGIVIELATSRALKEVETLETLGIDPVHYLVVPRIVGVIAGTISLTVYLIVGGIISGYLFAFLQEVPIQPLDYFRQIADALSYLDFAIIFIKGAGFGLIISITACYHGLAKPINLNMISKATTSATMQSIVGCVILDALVIVVYLVLLA
;
A
#
# COMPACT_ATOMS: atom_id res chain seq x y z
N MET A 1 48.09 -30.49 34.53
CA MET A 1 46.81 -30.03 35.11
C MET A 1 46.11 -29.01 34.21
N ASN A 2 46.27 -29.11 32.85
CA ASN A 2 45.73 -28.12 31.91
C ASN A 2 44.82 -28.69 30.80
N GLU A 3 44.80 -30.01 30.56
CA GLU A 3 44.00 -30.59 29.48
C GLU A 3 42.48 -30.76 29.82
N ASN A 4 42.18 -30.95 31.12
CA ASN A 4 40.80 -31.12 31.56
C ASN A 4 40.02 -29.79 31.60
N THR A 5 40.69 -28.65 31.78
CA THR A 5 40.03 -27.32 31.78
C THR A 5 39.73 -26.81 30.39
N GLU A 6 40.55 -27.13 29.39
CA GLU A 6 40.27 -26.80 27.97
C GLU A 6 39.09 -27.57 27.40
N ASN A 7 38.98 -28.85 27.75
CA ASN A 7 37.86 -29.69 27.26
C ASN A 7 36.53 -29.31 27.93
N LEU A 8 36.51 -28.81 29.15
CA LEU A 8 35.33 -28.27 29.81
C LEU A 8 34.88 -26.94 29.20
N CYS A 9 35.79 -26.02 28.90
CA CYS A 9 35.48 -24.76 28.22
C CYS A 9 35.00 -24.97 26.77
N ARG A 10 35.50 -25.99 26.08
CA ARG A 10 35.07 -26.33 24.69
C ARG A 10 33.66 -26.91 24.66
N GLY A 11 33.31 -27.79 25.61
CA GLY A 11 31.96 -28.36 25.75
C GLY A 11 30.90 -27.32 26.13
N GLU A 12 31.24 -26.33 26.98
CA GLU A 12 30.33 -25.23 27.28
C GLU A 12 30.09 -24.27 26.10
N SER A 13 31.11 -24.03 25.28
CA SER A 13 30.98 -23.16 24.10
C SER A 13 30.17 -23.80 22.97
N GLU A 14 30.28 -25.11 22.77
CA GLU A 14 29.46 -25.87 21.84
C GLU A 14 28.01 -25.99 22.28
N SER A 15 27.79 -26.25 23.56
CA SER A 15 26.45 -26.28 24.17
C SER A 15 25.74 -24.94 24.03
N ARG A 16 26.41 -23.82 24.34
CA ARG A 16 25.84 -22.48 24.16
C ARG A 16 25.51 -22.13 22.72
N ARG A 17 26.32 -22.56 21.74
CA ARG A 17 26.01 -22.40 20.30
C ARG A 17 24.81 -23.21 19.88
N HIS A 18 24.68 -24.44 20.36
CA HIS A 18 23.52 -25.28 20.03
C HIS A 18 22.22 -24.70 20.60
N TYR A 19 22.24 -24.21 21.86
CA TYR A 19 21.09 -23.54 22.45
C TYR A 19 20.73 -22.26 21.75
N SER A 20 21.71 -21.46 21.27
CA SER A 20 21.44 -20.22 20.54
C SER A 20 20.82 -20.48 19.16
N VAL A 21 21.25 -21.53 18.44
CA VAL A 21 20.69 -21.89 17.13
C VAL A 21 19.27 -22.46 17.25
N VAL A 22 19.02 -23.32 18.25
CA VAL A 22 17.68 -23.86 18.52
C VAL A 22 16.72 -22.75 18.96
N ALA A 23 17.14 -21.83 19.83
CA ALA A 23 16.36 -20.68 20.25
C ALA A 23 16.06 -19.72 19.09
N LEU A 24 17.00 -19.57 18.15
CA LEU A 24 16.81 -18.78 16.93
C LEU A 24 15.82 -19.47 15.98
N ALA A 25 15.94 -20.78 15.78
CA ALA A 25 15.01 -21.56 14.96
C ALA A 25 13.59 -21.56 15.56
N GLU A 26 13.46 -21.69 16.88
CA GLU A 26 12.18 -21.64 17.58
C GLU A 26 11.54 -20.25 17.52
N SER A 27 12.35 -19.18 17.65
CA SER A 27 11.86 -17.80 17.53
C SER A 27 11.41 -17.47 16.08
N ILE A 28 12.11 -18.00 15.07
CA ILE A 28 11.73 -17.85 13.66
C ILE A 28 10.46 -18.68 13.38
N GLY A 29 10.41 -19.93 13.82
CA GLY A 29 9.24 -20.79 13.65
C GLY A 29 7.98 -20.20 14.30
N ARG A 30 8.10 -19.65 15.49
CA ARG A 30 7.01 -18.98 16.20
C ARG A 30 6.56 -17.70 15.47
N LYS A 31 7.47 -16.90 14.92
CA LYS A 31 7.14 -15.71 14.12
C LYS A 31 6.42 -16.09 12.82
N VAL A 32 6.89 -17.13 12.14
CA VAL A 32 6.26 -17.66 10.92
C VAL A 32 4.86 -18.21 11.21
N PHE A 33 4.70 -18.96 12.29
CA PHE A 33 3.39 -19.48 12.70
C PHE A 33 2.41 -18.37 13.08
N LEU A 34 2.86 -17.35 13.81
CA LEU A 34 2.06 -16.16 14.14
C LEU A 34 1.68 -15.39 12.88
N PHE A 35 2.59 -15.26 11.91
CA PHE A 35 2.31 -14.63 10.63
C PHE A 35 1.22 -15.39 9.86
N PHE A 36 1.33 -16.71 9.76
CA PHE A 36 0.31 -17.54 9.10
C PHE A 36 -1.06 -17.44 9.77
N ASN A 37 -1.09 -17.42 11.09
CA ASN A 37 -2.34 -17.29 11.83
C ASN A 37 -2.98 -15.90 11.64
N THR A 38 -2.16 -14.85 11.55
CA THR A 38 -2.63 -13.49 11.26
C THR A 38 -3.16 -13.38 9.83
N VAL A 39 -2.47 -14.01 8.86
CA VAL A 39 -2.93 -14.06 7.45
C VAL A 39 -4.27 -14.77 7.33
N LYS A 40 -4.46 -15.91 8.02
CA LYS A 40 -5.77 -16.58 8.07
C LYS A 40 -6.87 -15.69 8.65
N GLY A 41 -6.57 -14.97 9.74
CA GLY A 41 -7.51 -14.02 10.33
C GLY A 41 -7.85 -12.85 9.38
N LEU A 42 -6.85 -12.37 8.65
CA LEU A 42 -7.00 -11.30 7.66
C LEU A 42 -7.90 -11.75 6.50
N ILE A 43 -7.68 -12.96 5.97
CA ILE A 43 -8.51 -13.53 4.89
C ILE A 43 -9.96 -13.71 5.37
N ALA A 44 -10.17 -14.25 6.56
CA ALA A 44 -11.51 -14.40 7.14
C ALA A 44 -12.21 -13.04 7.32
N PHE A 45 -11.49 -12.05 7.85
CA PHE A 45 -12.02 -10.68 8.01
C PHE A 45 -12.33 -10.03 6.65
N THR A 46 -11.50 -10.26 5.62
CA THR A 46 -11.74 -9.79 4.24
C THR A 46 -13.03 -10.37 3.69
N LEU A 47 -13.23 -11.68 3.83
CA LEU A 47 -14.44 -12.34 3.34
C LEU A 47 -15.70 -11.84 4.04
N ILE A 48 -15.63 -11.65 5.36
CA ILE A 48 -16.76 -11.10 6.15
C ILE A 48 -17.03 -9.65 5.71
N SER A 49 -16.01 -8.81 5.62
CA SER A 49 -16.16 -7.40 5.25
C SER A 49 -16.69 -7.24 3.83
N LEU A 50 -16.20 -8.06 2.89
CA LEU A 50 -16.67 -8.07 1.50
C LEU A 50 -18.11 -8.59 1.40
N GLY A 51 -18.44 -9.62 2.18
CA GLY A 51 -19.82 -10.13 2.28
C GLY A 51 -20.77 -9.06 2.80
N VAL A 52 -20.42 -8.36 3.88
CA VAL A 52 -21.21 -7.24 4.41
C VAL A 52 -21.32 -6.10 3.39
N LEU A 53 -20.24 -5.79 2.70
CA LEU A 53 -20.22 -4.77 1.64
C LEU A 53 -21.24 -5.10 0.53
N ILE A 54 -21.26 -6.34 0.02
CA ILE A 54 -22.12 -6.74 -1.10
C ILE A 54 -23.58 -6.85 -0.65
N TYR A 55 -23.84 -7.50 0.51
CA TYR A 55 -25.21 -7.80 0.97
C TYR A 55 -25.92 -6.61 1.60
N LYS A 56 -25.19 -5.74 2.33
CA LYS A 56 -25.77 -4.63 3.10
C LYS A 56 -25.57 -3.26 2.47
N PHE A 57 -24.88 -3.14 1.32
CA PHE A 57 -24.58 -1.85 0.68
C PHE A 57 -25.82 -0.98 0.46
N ASN A 58 -26.95 -1.62 0.18
CA ASN A 58 -28.22 -0.92 -0.09
C ASN A 58 -29.09 -0.69 1.17
N LYS A 59 -28.75 -1.31 2.31
CA LYS A 59 -29.47 -1.11 3.58
C LYS A 59 -28.77 -0.03 4.41
N GLY A 60 -29.39 1.14 4.54
CA GLY A 60 -28.85 2.25 5.31
C GLY A 60 -28.03 3.25 4.50
N SER A 61 -28.25 3.32 3.18
CA SER A 61 -27.53 4.22 2.27
C SER A 61 -27.55 5.68 2.73
N CYS A 62 -28.59 6.14 3.39
CA CYS A 62 -28.70 7.51 3.89
C CYS A 62 -27.61 7.88 4.93
N ILE A 63 -27.16 6.92 5.73
CA ILE A 63 -26.13 7.14 6.77
C ILE A 63 -24.74 6.84 6.23
N ILE A 64 -24.62 5.82 5.37
CA ILE A 64 -23.33 5.32 4.87
C ILE A 64 -22.75 6.22 3.78
N HIS A 65 -23.56 6.77 2.89
CA HIS A 65 -23.11 7.67 1.82
C HIS A 65 -22.34 8.90 2.31
N PRO A 66 -22.79 9.65 3.33
CA PRO A 66 -21.99 10.76 3.85
C PRO A 66 -20.68 10.33 4.48
N LEU A 67 -20.63 9.17 5.14
CA LEU A 67 -19.41 8.61 5.70
C LEU A 67 -18.39 8.20 4.61
N ILE A 68 -18.86 7.54 3.54
CA ILE A 68 -18.03 7.21 2.38
C ILE A 68 -17.47 8.50 1.76
N ARG A 69 -18.32 9.52 1.55
CA ARG A 69 -17.90 10.80 0.97
C ARG A 69 -16.86 11.51 1.84
N GLN A 70 -17.05 11.51 3.15
CA GLN A 70 -16.09 12.06 4.09
C GLN A 70 -14.76 11.33 4.03
N GLN A 71 -14.77 10.01 4.00
CA GLN A 71 -13.55 9.20 3.92
C GLN A 71 -12.85 9.37 2.56
N ALA A 72 -13.59 9.37 1.46
CA ALA A 72 -13.05 9.63 0.13
C ALA A 72 -12.41 11.03 0.03
N ARG A 73 -13.01 12.03 0.67
CA ARG A 73 -12.45 13.38 0.77
C ARG A 73 -11.14 13.40 1.56
N ARG A 74 -11.07 12.72 2.70
CA ARG A 74 -9.84 12.59 3.51
C ARG A 74 -8.73 11.89 2.73
N CYS A 75 -9.06 10.83 1.97
CA CYS A 75 -8.09 10.09 1.17
C CYS A 75 -7.69 10.83 -0.12
N GLY A 76 -8.61 11.56 -0.75
CA GLY A 76 -8.39 12.22 -2.04
C GLY A 76 -7.91 13.67 -1.89
N THR A 77 -8.80 14.56 -1.44
CA THR A 77 -8.53 16.00 -1.52
C THR A 77 -7.58 16.53 -0.45
N GLU A 78 -7.58 15.98 0.75
CA GLU A 78 -6.68 16.42 1.82
C GLU A 78 -5.21 16.00 1.59
N LEU A 79 -5.00 14.98 0.76
CA LEU A 79 -3.66 14.51 0.38
C LEU A 79 -3.11 15.18 -0.88
N LEU A 80 -3.94 15.90 -1.64
CA LEU A 80 -3.53 16.55 -2.90
C LEU A 80 -2.22 17.36 -2.80
N PRO A 81 -2.03 18.26 -1.81
CA PRO A 81 -0.80 19.06 -1.76
C PRO A 81 0.45 18.20 -1.59
N ILE A 82 0.37 17.14 -0.79
CA ILE A 82 1.49 16.20 -0.60
C ILE A 82 1.73 15.41 -1.88
N VAL A 83 0.68 14.97 -2.54
CA VAL A 83 0.76 14.19 -3.79
C VAL A 83 1.34 15.03 -4.92
N ILE A 84 0.93 16.29 -5.06
CA ILE A 84 1.52 17.23 -6.05
C ILE A 84 3.02 17.41 -5.79
N PHE A 85 3.41 17.63 -4.54
CA PHE A 85 4.82 17.77 -4.18
C PHE A 85 5.65 16.51 -4.50
N ILE A 86 5.13 15.33 -4.15
CA ILE A 86 5.81 14.06 -4.41
C ILE A 86 5.83 13.75 -5.92
N SER A 87 4.75 14.02 -6.66
CA SER A 87 4.71 13.81 -8.10
C SER A 87 5.69 14.71 -8.85
N LEU A 88 5.82 15.96 -8.40
CA LEU A 88 6.85 16.88 -8.89
C LEU A 88 8.27 16.36 -8.62
N ALA A 89 8.53 15.87 -7.41
CA ALA A 89 9.83 15.32 -7.05
C ALA A 89 10.18 14.06 -7.86
N ILE A 90 9.24 13.12 -7.97
CA ILE A 90 9.43 11.88 -8.76
C ILE A 90 9.63 12.22 -10.23
N GLY A 91 8.79 13.07 -10.80
CA GLY A 91 8.92 13.48 -12.20
C GLY A 91 10.22 14.22 -12.49
N PHE A 92 10.60 15.12 -11.63
CA PHE A 92 11.84 15.88 -11.77
C PHE A 92 13.09 14.99 -11.67
N LEU A 93 13.17 14.15 -10.63
CA LEU A 93 14.33 13.32 -10.36
C LEU A 93 14.43 12.09 -11.26
N LEU A 94 13.36 11.31 -11.38
CA LEU A 94 13.39 10.03 -12.10
C LEU A 94 13.17 10.23 -13.60
N ILE A 95 12.09 10.91 -13.97
CA ILE A 95 11.71 11.07 -15.38
C ILE A 95 12.69 11.98 -16.08
N GLY A 96 13.04 13.11 -15.47
CA GLY A 96 13.96 14.06 -16.03
C GLY A 96 15.35 13.46 -16.26
N GLN A 97 15.91 12.72 -15.31
CA GLN A 97 17.19 12.04 -15.47
C GLN A 97 17.13 10.97 -16.56
N THR A 98 16.05 10.21 -16.64
CA THR A 98 15.87 9.19 -17.69
C THR A 98 15.86 9.84 -19.07
N ILE A 99 15.12 10.94 -19.27
CA ILE A 99 15.10 11.69 -20.54
C ILE A 99 16.49 12.21 -20.88
N ALA A 100 17.19 12.81 -19.92
CA ALA A 100 18.53 13.34 -20.14
C ALA A 100 19.55 12.25 -20.54
N ILE A 101 19.47 11.07 -19.95
CA ILE A 101 20.32 9.92 -20.30
C ILE A 101 19.98 9.41 -21.70
N LEU A 102 18.70 9.13 -22.00
CA LEU A 102 18.27 8.61 -23.29
C LEU A 102 18.61 9.56 -24.44
N SER A 103 18.45 10.87 -24.23
CA SER A 103 18.78 11.86 -25.24
C SER A 103 20.29 11.89 -25.57
N ARG A 104 21.16 11.62 -24.57
CA ARG A 104 22.63 11.51 -24.79
C ARG A 104 23.00 10.27 -25.61
N PHE A 105 22.25 9.18 -25.46
CA PHE A 105 22.44 7.96 -26.26
C PHE A 105 21.75 8.03 -27.63
N GLY A 106 21.03 9.11 -27.93
CA GLY A 106 20.34 9.29 -29.22
C GLY A 106 19.07 8.44 -29.40
N VAL A 107 18.60 7.75 -28.36
CA VAL A 107 17.47 6.82 -28.41
C VAL A 107 16.20 7.51 -27.90
N LYS A 108 15.77 8.55 -28.63
CA LYS A 108 14.61 9.38 -28.24
C LYS A 108 13.28 8.67 -28.35
N ASP A 109 13.16 7.71 -29.26
CA ASP A 109 11.90 6.98 -29.51
C ASP A 109 11.47 6.05 -28.35
N LEU A 110 12.41 5.67 -27.47
CA LEU A 110 12.12 4.82 -26.31
C LEU A 110 11.59 5.59 -25.09
N ILE A 111 11.60 6.92 -25.12
CA ILE A 111 11.18 7.74 -23.98
C ILE A 111 9.71 7.45 -23.63
N GLY A 112 8.81 7.43 -24.60
CA GLY A 112 7.40 7.15 -24.38
C GLY A 112 7.16 5.77 -23.78
N VAL A 113 7.82 4.73 -24.30
CA VAL A 113 7.68 3.35 -23.80
C VAL A 113 8.18 3.23 -22.38
N LEU A 114 9.33 3.82 -22.03
CA LEU A 114 9.85 3.80 -20.67
C LEU A 114 8.98 4.59 -19.70
N MET A 115 8.42 5.73 -20.13
CA MET A 115 7.50 6.51 -19.31
C MET A 115 6.25 5.71 -18.96
N VAL A 116 5.65 5.06 -19.94
CA VAL A 116 4.46 4.21 -19.72
C VAL A 116 4.81 3.04 -18.81
N SER A 117 5.89 2.32 -19.10
CA SER A 117 6.25 1.11 -18.37
C SER A 117 6.63 1.39 -16.90
N VAL A 118 7.42 2.42 -16.63
CA VAL A 118 7.96 2.68 -15.30
C VAL A 118 7.02 3.58 -14.49
N VAL A 119 6.58 4.70 -15.06
CA VAL A 119 5.83 5.72 -14.32
C VAL A 119 4.36 5.35 -14.20
N ILE A 120 3.74 5.00 -15.32
CA ILE A 120 2.30 4.77 -15.35
C ILE A 120 1.96 3.41 -14.73
N ARG A 121 2.69 2.35 -15.11
CA ARG A 121 2.39 0.98 -14.66
C ARG A 121 2.85 0.69 -13.24
N GLU A 122 4.00 1.26 -12.80
CA GLU A 122 4.60 0.88 -11.52
C GLU A 122 4.60 2.03 -10.50
N LEU A 123 5.34 3.10 -10.77
CA LEU A 123 5.60 4.14 -9.77
C LEU A 123 4.34 4.88 -9.31
N GLY A 124 3.41 5.18 -10.23
CA GLY A 124 2.21 5.92 -9.89
C GLY A 124 1.34 5.22 -8.86
N ALA A 125 1.07 3.94 -9.05
CA ALA A 125 0.22 3.16 -8.15
C ALA A 125 0.92 2.85 -6.82
N LEU A 126 2.21 2.46 -6.83
CA LEU A 126 2.97 2.18 -5.62
C LEU A 126 3.16 3.43 -4.75
N ALA A 127 3.53 4.57 -5.36
CA ALA A 127 3.72 5.81 -4.62
C ALA A 127 2.40 6.28 -3.99
N ALA A 128 1.27 6.19 -4.71
CA ALA A 128 -0.05 6.49 -4.16
C ALA A 128 -0.39 5.58 -2.96
N ALA A 129 -0.12 4.28 -3.08
CA ALA A 129 -0.35 3.32 -2.01
C ALA A 129 0.46 3.66 -0.76
N PHE A 130 1.76 4.01 -0.90
CA PHE A 130 2.60 4.37 0.25
C PHE A 130 2.16 5.67 0.92
N ILE A 131 1.74 6.68 0.15
CA ILE A 131 1.23 7.95 0.71
C ILE A 131 -0.05 7.69 1.51
N ILE A 132 -0.99 6.94 0.96
CA ILE A 132 -2.24 6.59 1.64
C ILE A 132 -1.97 5.74 2.88
N LEU A 133 -1.10 4.75 2.78
CA LEU A 133 -0.73 3.90 3.89
C LEU A 133 -0.13 4.72 5.05
N GLY A 134 0.80 5.63 4.75
CA GLY A 134 1.48 6.43 5.76
C GLY A 134 0.56 7.39 6.51
N LYS A 135 -0.43 8.00 5.86
CA LYS A 135 -1.32 8.98 6.49
C LYS A 135 -2.70 8.41 6.83
N VAL A 136 -3.35 7.79 5.86
CA VAL A 136 -4.74 7.31 6.06
C VAL A 136 -4.76 5.94 6.72
N GLY A 137 -3.94 5.00 6.27
CA GLY A 137 -3.89 3.65 6.83
C GLY A 137 -3.54 3.67 8.32
N THR A 138 -2.48 4.39 8.69
CA THR A 138 -2.10 4.58 10.10
C THR A 138 -3.18 5.30 10.90
N GLY A 139 -3.81 6.33 10.33
CA GLY A 139 -4.92 7.06 10.96
C GLY A 139 -6.12 6.16 11.27
N ILE A 140 -6.51 5.30 10.33
CA ILE A 140 -7.61 4.34 10.51
C ILE A 140 -7.32 3.38 11.65
N VAL A 141 -6.09 2.84 11.75
CA VAL A 141 -5.70 1.96 12.85
C VAL A 141 -5.84 2.67 14.19
N ILE A 142 -5.32 3.90 14.29
CA ILE A 142 -5.34 4.68 15.53
C ILE A 142 -6.78 5.00 15.91
N GLU A 143 -7.61 5.50 15.00
CA GLU A 143 -9.02 5.81 15.25
C GLU A 143 -9.78 4.57 15.75
N LEU A 144 -9.69 3.44 15.05
CA LEU A 144 -10.42 2.21 15.42
C LEU A 144 -9.92 1.59 16.72
N ALA A 145 -8.60 1.57 16.92
CA ALA A 145 -8.01 1.06 18.14
C ALA A 145 -8.38 1.92 19.37
N THR A 146 -8.47 3.23 19.19
CA THR A 146 -8.93 4.15 20.24
C THR A 146 -10.39 3.95 20.56
N SER A 147 -11.26 3.89 19.55
CA SER A 147 -12.70 3.61 19.74
C SER A 147 -12.92 2.24 20.42
N ARG A 148 -12.10 1.25 20.10
CA ARG A 148 -12.14 -0.05 20.79
C ARG A 148 -11.68 0.04 22.24
N ALA A 149 -10.58 0.75 22.51
CA ALA A 149 -10.05 0.94 23.85
C ALA A 149 -11.02 1.71 24.78
N LEU A 150 -11.80 2.64 24.21
CA LEU A 150 -12.85 3.40 24.90
C LEU A 150 -14.19 2.66 25.00
N LYS A 151 -14.25 1.41 24.51
CA LYS A 151 -15.47 0.56 24.47
C LYS A 151 -16.61 1.12 23.63
N GLU A 152 -16.35 2.07 22.73
CA GLU A 152 -17.35 2.63 21.81
C GLU A 152 -17.90 1.56 20.87
N VAL A 153 -17.05 0.61 20.43
CA VAL A 153 -17.46 -0.50 19.56
C VAL A 153 -18.46 -1.42 20.28
N GLU A 154 -18.23 -1.74 21.56
CA GLU A 154 -19.12 -2.54 22.39
C GLU A 154 -20.44 -1.80 22.64
N THR A 155 -20.41 -0.48 22.78
CA THR A 155 -21.61 0.34 22.89
C THR A 155 -22.46 0.29 21.61
N LEU A 156 -21.83 0.31 20.42
CA LEU A 156 -22.56 0.13 19.16
C LEU A 156 -23.24 -1.24 19.07
N GLU A 157 -22.56 -2.28 19.51
CA GLU A 157 -23.12 -3.64 19.54
C GLU A 157 -24.33 -3.73 20.48
N THR A 158 -24.29 -3.08 21.66
CA THR A 158 -25.43 -3.05 22.60
C THR A 158 -26.63 -2.30 22.05
N LEU A 159 -26.40 -1.32 21.17
CA LEU A 159 -27.45 -0.59 20.44
C LEU A 159 -28.00 -1.35 19.23
N GLY A 160 -27.47 -2.58 18.97
CA GLY A 160 -27.88 -3.40 17.82
C GLY A 160 -27.31 -2.94 16.47
N ILE A 161 -26.29 -2.06 16.49
CA ILE A 161 -25.63 -1.55 15.29
C ILE A 161 -24.42 -2.47 15.00
N ASP A 162 -24.37 -3.04 13.78
CA ASP A 162 -23.24 -3.85 13.33
C ASP A 162 -22.00 -2.96 13.12
N PRO A 163 -20.93 -3.09 13.96
CA PRO A 163 -19.77 -2.22 13.87
C PRO A 163 -18.98 -2.40 12.57
N VAL A 164 -19.00 -3.59 11.96
CA VAL A 164 -18.34 -3.84 10.68
C VAL A 164 -19.02 -3.02 9.59
N HIS A 165 -20.35 -3.02 9.55
CA HIS A 165 -21.09 -2.27 8.56
C HIS A 165 -20.94 -0.74 8.72
N TYR A 166 -20.93 -0.26 9.96
CA TYR A 166 -20.86 1.18 10.23
C TYR A 166 -19.43 1.75 10.15
N LEU A 167 -18.43 1.02 10.66
CA LEU A 167 -17.05 1.53 10.77
C LEU A 167 -16.14 1.06 9.63
N VAL A 168 -16.29 -0.18 9.14
CA VAL A 168 -15.33 -0.78 8.19
C VAL A 168 -15.73 -0.48 6.74
N VAL A 169 -16.99 -0.68 6.39
CA VAL A 169 -17.46 -0.52 4.99
C VAL A 169 -17.18 0.86 4.41
N PRO A 170 -17.50 1.99 5.08
CA PRO A 170 -17.22 3.31 4.53
C PRO A 170 -15.73 3.58 4.34
N ARG A 171 -14.89 3.02 5.23
CA ARG A 171 -13.43 3.16 5.16
C ARG A 171 -12.86 2.40 3.97
N ILE A 172 -13.31 1.15 3.74
CA ILE A 172 -12.86 0.35 2.58
C ILE A 172 -13.17 1.08 1.27
N VAL A 173 -14.42 1.49 1.07
CA VAL A 173 -14.84 2.15 -0.16
C VAL A 173 -14.14 3.50 -0.34
N GLY A 174 -14.04 4.29 0.72
CA GLY A 174 -13.38 5.59 0.68
C GLY A 174 -11.88 5.50 0.38
N VAL A 175 -11.18 4.53 0.96
CA VAL A 175 -9.75 4.31 0.70
C VAL A 175 -9.52 3.81 -0.72
N ILE A 176 -10.33 2.88 -1.23
CA ILE A 176 -10.23 2.40 -2.61
C ILE A 176 -10.40 3.57 -3.59
N ALA A 177 -11.47 4.36 -3.44
CA ALA A 177 -11.72 5.52 -4.29
C ALA A 177 -10.57 6.54 -4.20
N GLY A 178 -10.08 6.80 -2.99
CA GLY A 178 -8.94 7.67 -2.75
C GLY A 178 -7.66 7.19 -3.41
N THR A 179 -7.32 5.90 -3.30
CA THR A 179 -6.12 5.32 -3.90
C THR A 179 -6.14 5.43 -5.42
N ILE A 180 -7.26 5.11 -6.05
CA ILE A 180 -7.42 5.25 -7.50
C ILE A 180 -7.23 6.71 -7.92
N SER A 181 -7.91 7.65 -7.24
CA SER A 181 -7.81 9.08 -7.56
C SER A 181 -6.37 9.60 -7.41
N LEU A 182 -5.69 9.25 -6.31
CA LEU A 182 -4.31 9.69 -6.08
C LEU A 182 -3.31 9.08 -7.06
N THR A 183 -3.53 7.83 -7.49
CA THR A 183 -2.73 7.20 -8.54
C THR A 183 -2.80 8.01 -9.84
N VAL A 184 -4.00 8.42 -10.25
CA VAL A 184 -4.17 9.25 -11.45
C VAL A 184 -3.48 10.60 -11.29
N TYR A 185 -3.64 11.28 -10.14
CA TYR A 185 -2.96 12.55 -9.89
C TYR A 185 -1.44 12.43 -9.89
N LEU A 186 -0.88 11.37 -9.32
CA LEU A 186 0.55 11.10 -9.33
C LEU A 186 1.09 10.87 -10.76
N ILE A 187 0.37 10.10 -11.56
CA ILE A 187 0.76 9.83 -12.96
C ILE A 187 0.77 11.13 -13.76
N VAL A 188 -0.32 11.89 -13.72
CA VAL A 188 -0.46 13.15 -14.47
C VAL A 188 0.60 14.17 -14.00
N GLY A 189 0.74 14.36 -12.70
CA GLY A 189 1.73 15.26 -12.13
C GLY A 189 3.18 14.86 -12.46
N GLY A 190 3.47 13.55 -12.44
CA GLY A 190 4.76 13.00 -12.81
C GLY A 190 5.12 13.24 -14.29
N ILE A 191 4.18 13.01 -15.19
CA ILE A 191 4.37 13.26 -16.63
C ILE A 191 4.64 14.75 -16.90
N ILE A 192 3.84 15.62 -16.30
CA ILE A 192 3.99 17.09 -16.48
C ILE A 192 5.34 17.56 -15.92
N SER A 193 5.72 17.13 -14.73
CA SER A 193 6.98 17.54 -14.09
C SER A 193 8.20 16.97 -14.80
N GLY A 194 8.11 15.77 -15.38
CA GLY A 194 9.15 15.18 -16.19
C GLY A 194 9.44 15.98 -17.45
N TYR A 195 8.40 16.45 -18.13
CA TYR A 195 8.54 17.35 -19.27
C TYR A 195 9.16 18.71 -18.86
N LEU A 196 8.71 19.27 -17.74
CA LEU A 196 9.24 20.54 -17.22
C LEU A 196 10.76 20.45 -16.97
N PHE A 197 11.23 19.31 -16.43
CA PHE A 197 12.67 19.09 -16.23
C PHE A 197 13.42 18.96 -17.56
N ALA A 198 12.87 18.25 -18.55
CA ALA A 198 13.48 18.13 -19.87
C ALA A 198 13.61 19.49 -20.54
N PHE A 199 12.62 20.35 -20.39
CA PHE A 199 12.64 21.73 -20.87
C PHE A 199 13.72 22.57 -20.18
N LEU A 200 13.88 22.46 -18.85
CA LEU A 200 14.91 23.16 -18.08
C LEU A 200 16.34 22.74 -18.45
N GLN A 201 16.51 21.50 -18.91
CA GLN A 201 17.82 20.99 -19.35
C GLN A 201 18.11 21.22 -20.85
N GLU A 202 17.28 22.01 -21.53
CA GLU A 202 17.43 22.30 -22.96
C GLU A 202 17.49 21.04 -23.84
N VAL A 203 16.86 19.97 -23.41
CA VAL A 203 16.77 18.73 -24.19
C VAL A 203 15.92 19.03 -25.43
N PRO A 204 16.42 18.79 -26.66
CA PRO A 204 15.71 19.17 -27.89
C PRO A 204 14.53 18.19 -28.18
N ILE A 205 13.49 18.24 -27.35
CA ILE A 205 12.25 17.49 -27.50
C ILE A 205 11.10 18.50 -27.54
N GLN A 206 10.32 18.45 -28.62
CA GLN A 206 9.11 19.27 -28.71
C GLN A 206 8.03 18.74 -27.76
N PRO A 207 7.22 19.63 -27.11
CA PRO A 207 6.14 19.18 -26.21
C PRO A 207 5.18 18.21 -26.89
N LEU A 208 4.84 18.51 -28.14
CA LEU A 208 3.90 17.70 -28.92
C LEU A 208 4.44 16.28 -29.14
N ASP A 209 5.72 16.12 -29.45
CA ASP A 209 6.36 14.83 -29.68
C ASP A 209 6.43 14.01 -28.40
N TYR A 210 6.71 14.66 -27.25
CA TYR A 210 6.74 14.00 -25.95
C TYR A 210 5.36 13.41 -25.58
N PHE A 211 4.31 14.21 -25.65
CA PHE A 211 2.97 13.74 -25.32
C PHE A 211 2.45 12.71 -26.34
N ARG A 212 2.80 12.86 -27.61
CA ARG A 212 2.46 11.91 -28.65
C ARG A 212 3.11 10.56 -28.45
N GLN A 213 4.40 10.50 -28.13
CA GLN A 213 5.10 9.26 -27.82
C GLN A 213 4.48 8.52 -26.62
N ILE A 214 4.06 9.25 -25.57
CA ILE A 214 3.36 8.66 -24.43
C ILE A 214 1.99 8.13 -24.87
N ALA A 215 1.23 8.88 -25.65
CA ALA A 215 -0.09 8.48 -26.13
C ALA A 215 -0.02 7.24 -27.03
N ASP A 216 0.97 7.16 -27.91
CA ASP A 216 1.20 6.04 -28.82
C ASP A 216 1.65 4.77 -28.07
N ALA A 217 2.36 4.93 -26.93
CA ALA A 217 2.80 3.84 -26.09
C ALA A 217 1.73 3.34 -25.11
N LEU A 218 0.67 4.12 -24.86
CA LEU A 218 -0.43 3.78 -23.96
C LEU A 218 -1.39 2.77 -24.60
N SER A 219 -1.61 1.65 -23.92
CA SER A 219 -2.61 0.66 -24.30
C SER A 219 -3.86 0.77 -23.40
N TYR A 220 -5.01 0.32 -23.92
CA TYR A 220 -6.24 0.18 -23.10
C TYR A 220 -6.02 -0.69 -21.86
N LEU A 221 -5.13 -1.68 -21.94
CA LEU A 221 -4.76 -2.53 -20.83
C LEU A 221 -4.10 -1.75 -19.68
N ASP A 222 -3.38 -0.68 -19.97
CA ASP A 222 -2.71 0.13 -18.95
C ASP A 222 -3.72 0.83 -18.03
N PHE A 223 -4.81 1.32 -18.57
CA PHE A 223 -5.90 1.88 -17.77
C PHE A 223 -6.52 0.82 -16.83
N ALA A 224 -6.75 -0.38 -17.35
CA ALA A 224 -7.28 -1.48 -16.53
C ALA A 224 -6.30 -1.83 -15.38
N ILE A 225 -5.00 -1.87 -15.67
CA ILE A 225 -3.96 -2.15 -14.65
C ILE A 225 -3.95 -1.07 -13.56
N ILE A 226 -4.02 0.21 -13.92
CA ILE A 226 -4.07 1.32 -12.97
C ILE A 226 -5.26 1.15 -12.02
N PHE A 227 -6.44 0.85 -12.56
CA PHE A 227 -7.64 0.63 -11.75
C PHE A 227 -7.53 -0.61 -10.86
N ILE A 228 -7.04 -1.72 -11.38
CA ILE A 228 -6.88 -2.97 -10.63
C ILE A 228 -5.85 -2.80 -9.51
N LYS A 229 -4.66 -2.22 -9.80
CA LYS A 229 -3.63 -1.94 -8.81
C LYS A 229 -4.14 -0.95 -7.77
N GLY A 230 -4.73 0.17 -8.17
CA GLY A 230 -5.26 1.18 -7.26
C GLY A 230 -6.35 0.64 -6.34
N ALA A 231 -7.31 -0.12 -6.88
CA ALA A 231 -8.36 -0.74 -6.10
C ALA A 231 -7.80 -1.82 -5.16
N GLY A 232 -6.89 -2.66 -5.63
CA GLY A 232 -6.25 -3.73 -4.86
C GLY A 232 -5.41 -3.19 -3.70
N PHE A 233 -4.59 -2.16 -3.93
CA PHE A 233 -3.82 -1.51 -2.87
C PHE A 233 -4.73 -0.86 -1.84
N GLY A 234 -5.75 -0.12 -2.28
CA GLY A 234 -6.73 0.49 -1.38
C GLY A 234 -7.46 -0.54 -0.52
N LEU A 235 -7.81 -1.68 -1.10
CA LEU A 235 -8.46 -2.78 -0.42
C LEU A 235 -7.52 -3.42 0.63
N ILE A 236 -6.28 -3.73 0.28
CA ILE A 236 -5.30 -4.30 1.21
C ILE A 236 -5.04 -3.35 2.38
N ILE A 237 -4.79 -2.07 2.11
CA ILE A 237 -4.50 -1.07 3.13
C ILE A 237 -5.68 -0.90 4.08
N SER A 238 -6.90 -0.77 3.55
CA SER A 238 -8.09 -0.57 4.38
C SER A 238 -8.43 -1.78 5.24
N ILE A 239 -8.34 -2.99 4.69
CA ILE A 239 -8.63 -4.22 5.42
C ILE A 239 -7.60 -4.48 6.52
N THR A 240 -6.31 -4.38 6.21
CA THR A 240 -5.26 -4.56 7.22
C THR A 240 -5.36 -3.52 8.33
N ALA A 241 -5.65 -2.27 8.01
CA ALA A 241 -5.86 -1.22 8.99
C ALA A 241 -7.08 -1.51 9.88
N CYS A 242 -8.21 -1.88 9.30
CA CYS A 242 -9.42 -2.21 10.04
C CYS A 242 -9.25 -3.48 10.89
N TYR A 243 -8.59 -4.50 10.37
CA TYR A 243 -8.31 -5.74 11.11
C TYR A 243 -7.47 -5.46 12.37
N HIS A 244 -6.35 -4.76 12.24
CA HIS A 244 -5.50 -4.45 13.37
C HIS A 244 -6.12 -3.46 14.36
N GLY A 245 -7.02 -2.59 13.90
CA GLY A 245 -7.75 -1.66 14.75
C GLY A 245 -8.88 -2.33 15.55
N LEU A 246 -9.54 -3.36 14.99
CA LEU A 246 -10.73 -3.98 15.60
C LEU A 246 -10.53 -5.38 16.19
N ALA A 247 -9.56 -6.17 15.69
CA ALA A 247 -9.52 -7.61 15.92
C ALA A 247 -9.07 -8.05 17.32
N LYS A 248 -8.50 -7.17 18.15
CA LYS A 248 -8.02 -7.51 19.49
C LYS A 248 -8.45 -6.46 20.51
N PRO A 249 -8.74 -6.86 21.76
CA PRO A 249 -8.88 -5.89 22.84
C PRO A 249 -7.55 -5.15 22.99
N ILE A 250 -7.54 -3.87 22.65
CA ILE A 250 -6.33 -3.05 22.60
C ILE A 250 -6.37 -2.10 23.78
N ASN A 251 -5.33 -2.17 24.63
CA ASN A 251 -5.06 -1.11 25.60
C ASN A 251 -4.37 0.05 24.89
N LEU A 252 -4.58 1.27 25.37
CA LEU A 252 -4.00 2.49 24.78
C LEU A 252 -2.49 2.37 24.49
N ASN A 253 -1.76 1.68 25.37
CA ASN A 253 -0.31 1.45 25.22
C ASN A 253 0.06 0.49 24.06
N MET A 254 -0.90 -0.24 23.51
CA MET A 254 -0.68 -1.19 22.41
C MET A 254 -1.01 -0.63 21.03
N ILE A 255 -1.58 0.58 20.94
CA ILE A 255 -2.01 1.20 19.67
C ILE A 255 -0.82 1.36 18.71
N SER A 256 0.33 1.85 19.21
CA SER A 256 1.54 2.00 18.40
C SER A 256 2.02 0.68 17.79
N LYS A 257 1.98 -0.42 18.59
CA LYS A 257 2.37 -1.75 18.10
C LYS A 257 1.39 -2.30 17.05
N ALA A 258 0.10 -2.06 17.23
CA ALA A 258 -0.93 -2.42 16.26
C ALA A 258 -0.74 -1.66 14.95
N THR A 259 -0.47 -0.35 15.02
CA THR A 259 -0.20 0.50 13.86
C THR A 259 1.02 0.02 13.08
N THR A 260 2.14 -0.24 13.77
CA THR A 260 3.35 -0.75 13.12
C THR A 260 3.10 -2.11 12.44
N SER A 261 2.38 -3.02 13.10
CA SER A 261 2.06 -4.34 12.53
C SER A 261 1.15 -4.22 11.30
N ALA A 262 0.14 -3.34 11.35
CA ALA A 262 -0.74 -3.07 10.23
C ALA A 262 0.03 -2.50 9.02
N THR A 263 0.91 -1.51 9.26
CA THR A 263 1.72 -0.88 8.23
C THR A 263 2.65 -1.89 7.54
N MET A 264 3.36 -2.72 8.32
CA MET A 264 4.26 -3.73 7.76
C MET A 264 3.50 -4.78 6.93
N GLN A 265 2.35 -5.24 7.40
CA GLN A 265 1.55 -6.20 6.65
C GLN A 265 0.92 -5.59 5.38
N SER A 266 0.51 -4.33 5.44
CA SER A 266 0.03 -3.62 4.26
C SER A 266 1.10 -3.47 3.19
N ILE A 267 2.34 -3.12 3.59
CA ILE A 267 3.48 -3.01 2.66
C ILE A 267 3.73 -4.35 1.97
N VAL A 268 3.85 -5.43 2.75
CA VAL A 268 4.07 -6.77 2.20
C VAL A 268 2.93 -7.17 1.26
N GLY A 269 1.68 -6.93 1.65
CA GLY A 269 0.51 -7.22 0.84
C GLY A 269 0.49 -6.44 -0.48
N CYS A 270 0.82 -5.15 -0.45
CA CYS A 270 0.90 -4.31 -1.65
C CYS A 270 2.00 -4.80 -2.61
N VAL A 271 3.20 -5.11 -2.09
CA VAL A 271 4.31 -5.62 -2.91
C VAL A 271 3.98 -6.97 -3.55
N ILE A 272 3.32 -7.88 -2.80
CA ILE A 272 2.89 -9.18 -3.35
C ILE A 272 1.85 -8.98 -4.45
N LEU A 273 0.87 -8.11 -4.24
CA LEU A 273 -0.15 -7.81 -5.25
C LEU A 273 0.47 -7.18 -6.49
N ASP A 274 1.42 -6.26 -6.32
CA ASP A 274 2.14 -5.62 -7.41
C ASP A 274 2.88 -6.64 -8.27
N ALA A 275 3.69 -7.50 -7.63
CA ALA A 275 4.40 -8.57 -8.31
C ALA A 275 3.45 -9.53 -9.05
N LEU A 276 2.30 -9.86 -8.45
CA LEU A 276 1.30 -10.72 -9.07
C LEU A 276 0.70 -10.06 -10.33
N VAL A 277 0.35 -8.78 -10.27
CA VAL A 277 -0.20 -8.05 -11.43
C VAL A 277 0.84 -7.97 -12.56
N ILE A 278 2.12 -7.75 -12.24
CA ILE A 278 3.21 -7.76 -13.25
C ILE A 278 3.31 -9.12 -13.94
N VAL A 279 3.31 -10.22 -13.16
CA VAL A 279 3.39 -11.58 -13.72
C VAL A 279 2.19 -11.87 -14.62
N VAL A 280 0.97 -11.53 -14.17
CA VAL A 280 -0.24 -11.71 -14.99
C VAL A 280 -0.18 -10.90 -16.27
N TYR A 281 0.31 -9.66 -16.19
CA TYR A 281 0.48 -8.81 -17.36
C TYR A 281 1.48 -9.40 -18.37
N LEU A 282 2.63 -9.91 -17.90
CA LEU A 282 3.63 -10.56 -18.78
C LEU A 282 3.07 -11.81 -19.46
N VAL A 283 2.28 -12.61 -18.74
CA VAL A 283 1.64 -13.81 -19.29
C VAL A 283 0.57 -13.47 -20.32
N LEU A 284 -0.13 -12.35 -20.16
CA LEU A 284 -1.14 -11.89 -21.14
C LEU A 284 -0.53 -11.31 -22.43
N LEU A 285 0.73 -10.85 -22.35
CA LEU A 285 1.46 -10.29 -23.50
C LEU A 285 2.27 -11.35 -24.27
N ALA A 286 2.59 -12.49 -23.63
CA ALA A 286 3.30 -13.62 -24.25
C ALA A 286 2.35 -14.53 -25.03
#